data_198ad0643d29f8c2acc8d41bac78ee84
#
_entry.id   198ad0643d29f8c2acc8d41bac78ee84
#
_cell.length_a   1.000
_cell.length_b   1.000
_cell.length_c   1.000
_cell.angle_alpha   90.00
_cell.angle_beta   90.00
_cell.angle_gamma   90.00
#
_symmetry.space_group_name_H-M   'P 1'
#
loop_
_entity.id
_entity.type
_entity.pdbx_description
1 polymer ?
#
loop_
_entity_poly.entity_id
_entity_poly.type
_entity_poly.pdbx_seq_one_letter_code
_entity_poly.pdbx_strand_id
1 'polypeptide(L)'
;TDWLDDFFAGAAPLIGQSTLWPVPGNHESNSPLFFRYFQLPENGTPGYEEHWWWADYGRVRVFGLDSNGAYGATTQLEWLETELAATCTDDGVDMVIAQLHHPYLSEVWVPGELDFTGEVITRLESFTTDCGRPSVHLFGHTHAYSRGQSRDHRHLWVNVASAGGALTLAGRTNMTGQSHQ
;
A
#
# COMPACT_ATOMS: atom_id res chain seq x y z
N THR A 1 -16.17 15.25 -12.28
CA THR A 1 -16.89 14.34 -13.14
C THR A 1 -16.44 12.92 -12.88
N ASP A 2 -15.17 12.61 -13.08
CA ASP A 2 -14.63 11.26 -13.00
C ASP A 2 -14.79 10.62 -11.61
N TRP A 3 -14.66 11.39 -10.53
CA TRP A 3 -14.89 10.89 -9.18
C TRP A 3 -16.33 10.47 -8.94
N LEU A 4 -17.30 11.25 -9.41
CA LEU A 4 -18.72 10.97 -9.17
C LEU A 4 -19.23 9.85 -10.07
N ASP A 5 -18.91 9.93 -11.36
CA ASP A 5 -19.47 9.05 -12.37
C ASP A 5 -18.70 7.73 -12.49
N ASP A 6 -17.36 7.78 -12.47
CA ASP A 6 -16.53 6.60 -12.70
C ASP A 6 -16.20 5.84 -11.42
N PHE A 7 -16.00 6.54 -10.29
CA PHE A 7 -15.64 5.89 -9.03
C PHE A 7 -16.84 5.73 -8.11
N PHE A 8 -17.44 6.82 -7.62
CA PHE A 8 -18.49 6.71 -6.58
C PHE A 8 -19.75 6.02 -7.06
N ALA A 9 -20.19 6.24 -8.29
CA ALA A 9 -21.37 5.57 -8.82
C ALA A 9 -21.14 4.06 -8.96
N GLY A 10 -19.98 3.65 -9.47
CA GLY A 10 -19.61 2.24 -9.61
C GLY A 10 -19.35 1.54 -8.28
N ALA A 11 -18.73 2.22 -7.34
CA ALA A 11 -18.38 1.68 -6.03
C ALA A 11 -19.48 1.79 -4.97
N ALA A 12 -20.60 2.50 -5.24
CA ALA A 12 -21.65 2.78 -4.28
C ALA A 12 -22.17 1.55 -3.50
N PRO A 13 -22.40 0.37 -4.13
CA PRO A 13 -22.85 -0.80 -3.40
C PRO A 13 -21.83 -1.30 -2.35
N LEU A 14 -20.54 -1.10 -2.58
CA LEU A 14 -19.46 -1.49 -1.68
C LEU A 14 -19.25 -0.47 -0.57
N ILE A 15 -19.04 0.80 -0.94
CA ILE A 15 -18.72 1.87 0.02
C ILE A 15 -19.92 2.24 0.91
N GLY A 16 -21.14 1.95 0.49
CA GLY A 16 -22.33 2.07 1.33
C GLY A 16 -22.44 1.05 2.45
N GLN A 17 -21.57 0.01 2.45
CA GLN A 17 -21.61 -1.09 3.42
C GLN A 17 -20.26 -1.37 4.09
N SER A 18 -19.19 -0.74 3.63
CA SER A 18 -17.82 -0.99 4.08
C SER A 18 -17.05 0.32 4.22
N THR A 19 -16.20 0.39 5.22
CA THR A 19 -15.24 1.49 5.34
C THR A 19 -14.23 1.41 4.20
N LEU A 20 -13.95 2.52 3.57
CA LEU A 20 -12.95 2.64 2.52
C LEU A 20 -11.76 3.44 3.05
N TRP A 21 -10.57 2.87 2.96
CA TRP A 21 -9.30 3.51 3.31
C TRP A 21 -8.38 3.54 2.09
N PRO A 22 -8.54 4.49 1.18
CA PRO A 22 -7.73 4.57 -0.02
C PRO A 22 -6.34 5.14 0.24
N VAL A 23 -5.42 4.87 -0.66
CA VAL A 23 -4.14 5.56 -0.78
C VAL A 23 -4.06 6.28 -2.13
N PRO A 24 -3.36 7.43 -2.22
CA PRO A 24 -3.24 8.15 -3.48
C PRO A 24 -2.33 7.40 -4.46
N GLY A 25 -2.72 7.43 -5.73
CA GLY A 25 -1.91 6.95 -6.84
C GLY A 25 -1.35 8.12 -7.67
N ASN A 26 -0.61 7.79 -8.74
CA ASN A 26 -0.02 8.79 -9.62
C ASN A 26 -1.06 9.62 -10.39
N HIS A 27 -2.27 9.09 -10.62
CA HIS A 27 -3.35 9.83 -11.29
C HIS A 27 -4.03 10.86 -10.39
N GLU A 28 -3.99 10.69 -9.09
CA GLU A 28 -4.47 11.69 -8.12
C GLU A 28 -3.56 12.91 -8.09
N SER A 29 -2.27 12.78 -8.44
CA SER A 29 -1.31 13.88 -8.54
C SER A 29 -1.36 14.83 -7.33
N ASN A 30 -1.53 14.29 -6.13
CA ASN A 30 -1.74 15.05 -4.90
C ASN A 30 -2.91 16.05 -4.97
N SER A 31 -3.97 15.69 -5.67
CA SER A 31 -5.14 16.53 -5.80
C SER A 31 -5.79 16.80 -4.44
N PRO A 32 -6.07 18.07 -4.09
CA PRO A 32 -6.85 18.37 -2.90
C PRO A 32 -8.24 17.72 -2.89
N LEU A 33 -8.74 17.27 -4.04
CA LEU A 33 -10.01 16.57 -4.14
C LEU A 33 -9.94 15.19 -3.49
N PHE A 34 -8.81 14.50 -3.57
CA PHE A 34 -8.61 13.21 -2.90
C PHE A 34 -8.85 13.36 -1.40
N PHE A 35 -8.11 14.27 -0.75
CA PHE A 35 -8.21 14.54 0.70
C PHE A 35 -9.53 15.20 1.10
N ARG A 36 -10.26 15.79 0.17
CA ARG A 36 -11.61 16.32 0.42
C ARG A 36 -12.69 15.23 0.41
N TYR A 37 -12.52 14.20 -0.42
CA TYR A 37 -13.47 13.11 -0.52
C TYR A 37 -13.23 12.03 0.54
N PHE A 38 -11.98 11.82 0.93
CA PHE A 38 -11.61 10.79 1.89
C PHE A 38 -11.02 11.43 3.14
N GLN A 39 -11.71 11.25 4.26
CA GLN A 39 -11.18 11.62 5.57
C GLN A 39 -10.37 10.44 6.09
N LEU A 40 -9.07 10.57 6.01
CA LEU A 40 -8.12 9.56 6.46
C LEU A 40 -7.59 9.90 7.86
N PRO A 41 -6.99 8.94 8.59
CA PRO A 41 -6.36 9.25 9.86
C PRO A 41 -5.26 10.30 9.74
N GLU A 42 -5.22 11.25 10.69
CA GLU A 42 -4.22 12.33 10.73
C GLU A 42 -3.04 11.98 11.66
N ASN A 43 -2.72 10.69 11.79
CA ASN A 43 -1.65 10.18 12.66
C ASN A 43 -0.31 9.96 11.93
N GLY A 44 -0.20 10.50 10.73
CA GLY A 44 1.05 10.60 10.00
C GLY A 44 2.00 11.64 10.59
N THR A 45 3.09 11.91 9.89
CA THR A 45 4.02 12.96 10.29
C THR A 45 3.39 14.35 10.15
N PRO A 46 3.54 15.26 11.13
CA PRO A 46 3.02 16.63 11.03
C PRO A 46 3.46 17.34 9.73
N GLY A 47 2.50 17.90 9.01
CA GLY A 47 2.68 18.51 7.70
C GLY A 47 2.48 17.55 6.51
N TYR A 48 2.20 16.29 6.80
CA TYR A 48 1.90 15.24 5.83
C TYR A 48 0.68 14.41 6.24
N GLU A 49 -0.20 15.01 7.01
CA GLU A 49 -1.44 14.38 7.47
C GLU A 49 -2.21 13.82 6.27
N GLU A 50 -2.85 12.66 6.46
CA GLU A 50 -3.60 11.92 5.45
C GLU A 50 -2.78 11.38 4.25
N HIS A 51 -1.53 11.83 4.03
CA HIS A 51 -0.65 11.24 3.01
C HIS A 51 -0.18 9.84 3.39
N TRP A 52 0.17 9.68 4.68
CA TRP A 52 0.41 8.36 5.27
C TRP A 52 -0.15 8.32 6.68
N TRP A 53 -0.67 7.18 7.01
CA TRP A 53 -1.46 6.98 8.21
C TRP A 53 -1.52 5.50 8.59
N TRP A 54 -2.02 5.22 9.79
CA TRP A 54 -2.46 3.89 10.15
C TRP A 54 -3.85 3.90 10.79
N ALA A 55 -4.53 2.73 10.71
CA ALA A 55 -5.78 2.48 11.37
C ALA A 55 -5.89 1.01 11.77
N ASP A 56 -6.58 0.74 12.87
CA ASP A 56 -6.81 -0.62 13.34
C ASP A 56 -8.19 -1.12 12.92
N TYR A 57 -8.24 -2.33 12.41
CA TYR A 57 -9.46 -3.08 12.19
C TYR A 57 -9.40 -4.41 12.96
N GLY A 58 -10.01 -4.44 14.13
CA GLY A 58 -9.84 -5.53 15.06
C GLY A 58 -8.39 -5.67 15.50
N ARG A 59 -7.76 -6.79 15.19
CA ARG A 59 -6.36 -7.08 15.51
C ARG A 59 -5.41 -6.91 14.31
N VAL A 60 -5.86 -6.21 13.30
CA VAL A 60 -5.07 -5.90 12.09
C VAL A 60 -4.82 -4.42 12.04
N ARG A 61 -3.54 -4.01 11.98
CA ARG A 61 -3.15 -2.62 11.73
C ARG A 61 -2.89 -2.42 10.25
N VAL A 62 -3.59 -1.46 9.65
CA VAL A 62 -3.44 -1.09 8.25
C VAL A 62 -2.63 0.20 8.18
N PHE A 63 -1.55 0.19 7.42
CA PHE A 63 -0.76 1.35 7.04
C PHE A 63 -1.13 1.78 5.64
N GLY A 64 -1.58 3.01 5.46
CA GLY A 64 -1.71 3.66 4.18
C GLY A 64 -0.47 4.49 3.89
N LEU A 65 0.15 4.32 2.71
CA LEU A 65 1.39 4.99 2.34
C LEU A 65 1.25 5.72 1.01
N ASP A 66 1.85 6.90 0.90
CA ASP A 66 1.91 7.66 -0.33
C ASP A 66 3.21 7.35 -1.08
N SER A 67 3.11 6.54 -2.10
CA SER A 67 4.24 6.15 -2.95
C SER A 67 4.50 7.11 -4.11
N ASN A 68 3.83 8.26 -4.17
CA ASN A 68 4.14 9.30 -5.15
C ASN A 68 5.45 10.00 -4.76
N GLY A 69 6.46 9.91 -5.61
CA GLY A 69 7.86 10.28 -5.31
C GLY A 69 8.14 11.74 -4.93
N ALA A 70 7.11 12.59 -4.84
CA ALA A 70 7.24 13.98 -4.43
C ALA A 70 7.07 14.19 -2.92
N TYR A 71 6.64 13.19 -2.16
CA TYR A 71 6.17 13.36 -0.78
C TYR A 71 7.07 12.67 0.23
N GLY A 72 8.12 13.35 0.65
CA GLY A 72 8.83 13.06 1.89
C GLY A 72 9.23 11.60 2.12
N ALA A 73 9.75 10.89 1.10
CA ALA A 73 10.05 9.47 1.19
C ALA A 73 10.85 9.09 2.45
N THR A 74 11.89 9.84 2.78
CA THR A 74 12.69 9.59 3.99
C THR A 74 11.86 9.78 5.26
N THR A 75 11.14 10.87 5.36
CA THR A 75 10.27 11.18 6.53
C THR A 75 9.19 10.12 6.72
N GLN A 76 8.60 9.65 5.63
CA GLN A 76 7.60 8.59 5.67
C GLN A 76 8.18 7.25 6.09
N LEU A 77 9.38 6.89 5.62
CA LEU A 77 10.06 5.66 5.99
C LEU A 77 10.50 5.67 7.47
N GLU A 78 10.97 6.80 7.98
CA GLU A 78 11.29 6.99 9.41
C GLU A 78 10.04 6.87 10.29
N TRP A 79 8.92 7.45 9.85
CA TRP A 79 7.64 7.30 10.53
C TRP A 79 7.18 5.84 10.52
N LEU A 80 7.20 5.17 9.36
CA LEU A 80 6.80 3.76 9.25
C LEU A 80 7.63 2.86 10.17
N GLU A 81 8.94 3.06 10.23
CA GLU A 81 9.82 2.31 11.12
C GLU A 81 9.45 2.50 12.59
N THR A 82 9.17 3.74 12.99
CA THR A 82 8.73 4.09 14.35
C THR A 82 7.39 3.42 14.68
N GLU A 83 6.43 3.48 13.79
CA GLU A 83 5.10 2.90 14.01
C GLU A 83 5.12 1.36 13.98
N LEU A 84 5.95 0.75 13.16
CA LEU A 84 6.17 -0.72 13.17
C LEU A 84 6.80 -1.16 14.49
N ALA A 85 7.78 -0.42 15.02
CA ALA A 85 8.37 -0.72 16.32
C ALA A 85 7.35 -0.60 17.46
N ALA A 86 6.52 0.44 17.44
CA ALA A 86 5.41 0.60 18.39
C ALA A 86 4.40 -0.54 18.27
N THR A 87 4.04 -0.91 17.04
CA THR A 87 3.12 -2.03 16.76
C THR A 87 3.65 -3.35 17.29
N CYS A 88 4.97 -3.55 17.28
CA CYS A 88 5.63 -4.74 17.80
C CYS A 88 5.35 -4.98 19.29
N THR A 89 5.16 -3.92 20.04
CA THR A 89 4.87 -3.96 21.48
C THR A 89 3.37 -3.88 21.84
N ASP A 90 2.52 -3.75 20.83
CA ASP A 90 1.07 -3.67 21.01
C ASP A 90 0.44 -5.07 20.95
N ASP A 91 0.04 -5.61 22.09
CA ASP A 91 -0.63 -6.91 22.18
C ASP A 91 -2.03 -6.93 21.53
N GLY A 92 -2.56 -5.79 21.15
CA GLY A 92 -3.81 -5.65 20.40
C GLY A 92 -3.70 -6.00 18.92
N VAL A 93 -2.48 -6.06 18.36
CA VAL A 93 -2.25 -6.26 16.93
C VAL A 93 -1.59 -7.61 16.66
N ASP A 94 -2.18 -8.42 15.80
CA ASP A 94 -1.63 -9.73 15.38
C ASP A 94 -0.87 -9.69 14.05
N MET A 95 -1.23 -8.75 13.17
CA MET A 95 -0.60 -8.62 11.85
C MET A 95 -0.70 -7.18 11.34
N VAL A 96 0.14 -6.87 10.36
CA VAL A 96 0.08 -5.58 9.67
C VAL A 96 -0.22 -5.76 8.17
N ILE A 97 -0.96 -4.80 7.62
CA ILE A 97 -1.16 -4.64 6.18
C ILE A 97 -0.62 -3.27 5.81
N ALA A 98 0.27 -3.18 4.83
CA ALA A 98 0.63 -1.92 4.20
C ALA A 98 0.00 -1.84 2.82
N GLN A 99 -0.56 -0.68 2.46
CA GLN A 99 -1.09 -0.44 1.14
C GLN A 99 -0.46 0.81 0.54
N LEU A 100 -0.10 0.74 -0.73
CA LEU A 100 0.51 1.80 -1.50
C LEU A 100 0.23 1.59 -2.99
N HIS A 101 0.54 2.59 -3.82
CA HIS A 101 0.16 2.52 -5.23
C HIS A 101 1.20 1.81 -6.11
N HIS A 102 2.48 2.18 -6.01
CA HIS A 102 3.51 1.67 -6.92
C HIS A 102 4.13 0.36 -6.43
N PRO A 103 4.42 -0.61 -7.34
CA PRO A 103 5.19 -1.81 -7.01
C PRO A 103 6.67 -1.48 -6.77
N TYR A 104 7.38 -2.38 -6.07
CA TYR A 104 8.84 -2.42 -6.13
C TYR A 104 9.32 -3.05 -7.42
N LEU A 105 8.81 -4.24 -7.72
CA LEU A 105 9.07 -4.97 -8.95
C LEU A 105 7.75 -5.33 -9.64
N SER A 106 7.75 -5.33 -10.96
CA SER A 106 6.56 -5.61 -11.75
C SER A 106 6.79 -6.70 -12.79
N GLU A 107 5.89 -7.67 -12.81
CA GLU A 107 5.87 -8.72 -13.83
C GLU A 107 5.42 -8.23 -15.20
N VAL A 108 4.73 -7.08 -15.24
CA VAL A 108 4.05 -6.61 -16.46
C VAL A 108 4.62 -5.30 -17.01
N TRP A 109 5.10 -4.39 -16.15
CA TRP A 109 5.55 -3.06 -16.57
C TRP A 109 6.66 -2.49 -15.68
N VAL A 110 7.91 -2.73 -16.04
CA VAL A 110 9.10 -2.26 -15.31
C VAL A 110 9.16 -0.75 -15.08
N PRO A 111 8.77 0.12 -16.04
CA PRO A 111 8.80 1.56 -15.78
C PRO A 111 7.89 2.04 -14.64
N GLY A 112 6.98 1.19 -14.16
CA GLY A 112 6.13 1.48 -12.99
C GLY A 112 6.75 1.12 -11.65
N GLU A 113 7.93 0.50 -11.64
CA GLU A 113 8.65 0.11 -10.43
C GLU A 113 9.19 1.32 -9.66
N LEU A 114 9.22 1.23 -8.33
CA LEU A 114 9.67 2.30 -7.47
C LEU A 114 10.49 1.78 -6.28
N ASP A 115 11.72 2.27 -6.15
CA ASP A 115 12.64 1.88 -5.07
C ASP A 115 12.09 2.15 -3.66
N PHE A 116 11.29 3.20 -3.49
CA PHE A 116 10.60 3.49 -2.23
C PHE A 116 9.81 2.29 -1.71
N THR A 117 9.11 1.58 -2.60
CA THR A 117 8.36 0.37 -2.23
C THR A 117 9.30 -0.75 -1.76
N GLY A 118 10.48 -0.87 -2.34
CA GLY A 118 11.52 -1.81 -1.87
C GLY A 118 11.97 -1.51 -0.44
N GLU A 119 12.12 -0.22 -0.11
CA GLU A 119 12.44 0.22 1.25
C GLU A 119 11.31 -0.07 2.26
N VAL A 120 10.05 0.06 1.82
CA VAL A 120 8.88 -0.34 2.63
C VAL A 120 8.88 -1.85 2.88
N ILE A 121 9.11 -2.66 1.84
CA ILE A 121 9.17 -4.12 1.95
C ILE A 121 10.24 -4.55 2.95
N THR A 122 11.44 -3.97 2.87
CA THR A 122 12.55 -4.27 3.79
C THR A 122 12.13 -4.07 5.25
N ARG A 123 11.40 -2.99 5.55
CA ARG A 123 10.90 -2.72 6.91
C ARG A 123 9.82 -3.70 7.34
N LEU A 124 8.94 -4.08 6.44
CA LEU A 124 7.90 -5.08 6.72
C LEU A 124 8.50 -6.48 6.95
N GLU A 125 9.52 -6.85 6.19
CA GLU A 125 10.24 -8.11 6.38
C GLU A 125 10.99 -8.14 7.72
N SER A 126 11.66 -7.03 8.07
CA SER A 126 12.30 -6.85 9.39
C SER A 126 11.27 -6.97 10.51
N PHE A 127 10.11 -6.32 10.39
CA PHE A 127 9.01 -6.45 11.33
C PHE A 127 8.59 -7.92 11.52
N THR A 128 8.47 -8.70 10.44
CA THR A 128 8.08 -10.12 10.57
C THR A 128 9.13 -10.95 11.32
N THR A 129 10.39 -10.59 11.19
CA THR A 129 11.51 -11.29 11.85
C THR A 129 11.61 -10.89 13.31
N ASP A 130 11.58 -9.60 13.60
CA ASP A 130 11.83 -9.05 14.93
C ASP A 130 10.63 -9.23 15.85
N CYS A 131 9.41 -9.10 15.32
CA CYS A 131 8.17 -9.20 16.09
C CYS A 131 7.50 -10.57 16.02
N GLY A 132 7.91 -11.42 15.06
CA GLY A 132 7.29 -12.73 14.83
C GLY A 132 5.84 -12.68 14.31
N ARG A 133 5.35 -11.49 13.90
CA ARG A 133 4.00 -11.30 13.37
C ARG A 133 4.03 -11.20 11.84
N PRO A 134 3.00 -11.71 11.13
CA PRO A 134 2.96 -11.63 9.68
C PRO A 134 2.69 -10.21 9.17
N SER A 135 3.15 -9.93 7.97
CA SER A 135 2.82 -8.72 7.23
C SER A 135 2.37 -9.01 5.81
N VAL A 136 1.59 -8.09 5.27
CA VAL A 136 1.15 -8.11 3.86
C VAL A 136 1.34 -6.72 3.28
N HIS A 137 1.78 -6.58 2.02
CA HIS A 137 1.58 -5.33 1.32
C HIS A 137 0.71 -5.51 0.08
N LEU A 138 -0.13 -4.51 -0.15
CA LEU A 138 -1.04 -4.42 -1.28
C LEU A 138 -0.59 -3.26 -2.16
N PHE A 139 -0.53 -3.48 -3.47
CA PHE A 139 -0.15 -2.45 -4.42
C PHE A 139 -0.98 -2.53 -5.70
N GLY A 140 -0.83 -1.51 -6.54
CA GLY A 140 -1.56 -1.37 -7.79
C GLY A 140 -0.65 -0.95 -8.94
N HIS A 141 -1.02 0.12 -9.65
CA HIS A 141 -0.30 0.78 -10.72
C HIS A 141 -0.08 -0.06 -11.98
N THR A 142 0.44 -1.25 -11.86
CA THR A 142 0.64 -2.19 -12.96
C THR A 142 -0.58 -3.09 -13.07
N HIS A 143 -1.41 -2.84 -14.08
CA HIS A 143 -2.78 -3.33 -14.21
C HIS A 143 -2.85 -4.85 -14.39
N ALA A 144 -2.58 -5.57 -13.32
CA ALA A 144 -2.59 -7.02 -13.27
C ALA A 144 -3.02 -7.52 -11.87
N TYR A 145 -3.23 -8.81 -11.77
CA TYR A 145 -3.30 -9.50 -10.48
C TYR A 145 -2.12 -10.45 -10.36
N SER A 146 -1.35 -10.31 -9.31
CA SER A 146 -0.31 -11.26 -8.93
C SER A 146 -0.16 -11.30 -7.42
N ARG A 147 0.42 -12.37 -6.90
CA ARG A 147 0.69 -12.51 -5.47
C ARG A 147 1.87 -13.42 -5.22
N GLY A 148 2.52 -13.23 -4.11
CA GLY A 148 3.62 -14.08 -3.68
C GLY A 148 3.95 -13.90 -2.21
N GLN A 149 5.03 -14.53 -1.82
CA GLN A 149 5.58 -14.48 -0.48
C GLN A 149 7.08 -14.28 -0.56
N SER A 150 7.63 -13.45 0.32
CA SER A 150 9.07 -13.34 0.50
C SER A 150 9.66 -14.68 0.93
N ARG A 151 10.82 -15.03 0.40
CA ARG A 151 11.41 -16.37 0.59
C ARG A 151 11.65 -16.70 2.06
N ASP A 152 12.22 -15.77 2.80
CA ASP A 152 12.77 -16.01 4.13
C ASP A 152 11.95 -15.29 5.25
N HIS A 153 10.83 -14.65 4.89
CA HIS A 153 10.02 -13.86 5.80
C HIS A 153 8.53 -14.24 5.73
N ARG A 154 7.80 -13.99 6.82
CA ARG A 154 6.34 -14.16 6.87
C ARG A 154 5.64 -12.94 6.25
N HIS A 155 6.14 -12.49 5.11
CA HIS A 155 5.65 -11.34 4.37
C HIS A 155 5.02 -11.78 3.05
N LEU A 156 3.78 -11.38 2.83
CA LEU A 156 3.03 -11.60 1.59
C LEU A 156 2.93 -10.29 0.80
N TRP A 157 2.80 -10.42 -0.51
CA TRP A 157 2.52 -9.29 -1.38
C TRP A 157 1.40 -9.62 -2.37
N VAL A 158 0.58 -8.63 -2.70
CA VAL A 158 -0.53 -8.80 -3.64
C VAL A 158 -0.65 -7.55 -4.52
N ASN A 159 -0.53 -7.74 -5.83
CA ASN A 159 -0.95 -6.76 -6.82
C ASN A 159 -2.46 -6.87 -7.00
N VAL A 160 -3.19 -5.80 -6.70
CA VAL A 160 -4.66 -5.75 -6.78
C VAL A 160 -5.17 -4.82 -7.90
N ALA A 161 -4.29 -4.39 -8.81
CA ALA A 161 -4.60 -3.41 -9.85
C ALA A 161 -5.43 -4.00 -11.01
N SER A 162 -6.40 -4.84 -10.71
CA SER A 162 -7.28 -5.46 -11.70
C SER A 162 -8.69 -4.86 -11.77
N ALA A 163 -8.98 -3.84 -10.95
CA ALA A 163 -10.27 -3.17 -10.92
C ALA A 163 -10.18 -1.76 -11.55
N GLY A 164 -11.03 -1.48 -12.54
CA GLY A 164 -11.22 -0.16 -13.12
C GLY A 164 -10.29 0.22 -14.27
N GLY A 165 -9.08 -0.28 -14.32
CA GLY A 165 -8.13 -0.02 -15.40
C GLY A 165 -8.14 -1.10 -16.50
N ALA A 166 -7.62 -0.75 -17.68
CA ALA A 166 -7.40 -1.73 -18.75
C ALA A 166 -6.29 -2.70 -18.31
N LEU A 167 -6.59 -4.00 -18.27
CA LEU A 167 -5.63 -5.01 -17.86
C LEU A 167 -4.43 -5.08 -18.82
N THR A 168 -3.23 -5.20 -18.26
CA THR A 168 -2.00 -5.44 -19.01
C THR A 168 -1.85 -6.93 -19.27
N LEU A 169 -1.95 -7.35 -20.53
CA LEU A 169 -1.96 -8.76 -20.92
C LEU A 169 -0.58 -9.34 -21.25
N ALA A 170 0.45 -8.51 -21.36
CA ALA A 170 1.80 -8.94 -21.71
C ALA A 170 2.66 -9.08 -20.45
N GLY A 171 2.60 -10.23 -19.80
CA GLY A 171 3.46 -10.55 -18.67
C GLY A 171 4.88 -10.89 -19.08
N ARG A 172 5.86 -10.60 -18.23
CA ARG A 172 7.17 -11.24 -18.27
C ARG A 172 7.00 -12.70 -17.85
N THR A 173 7.36 -13.61 -18.73
CA THR A 173 7.14 -15.04 -18.50
C THR A 173 8.16 -15.70 -17.56
N ASN A 174 9.13 -14.97 -16.98
CA ASN A 174 10.17 -15.56 -16.13
C ASN A 174 10.66 -14.61 -15.04
N MET A 175 9.91 -14.51 -13.96
CA MET A 175 10.37 -13.95 -12.68
C MET A 175 10.94 -15.06 -11.75
N THR A 176 11.47 -16.13 -12.34
CA THR A 176 12.12 -17.20 -11.57
C THR A 176 13.42 -16.68 -10.95
N GLY A 177 13.40 -16.41 -9.67
CA GLY A 177 14.58 -15.99 -8.90
C GLY A 177 14.48 -14.64 -8.19
N GLN A 178 13.40 -13.90 -8.34
CA GLN A 178 13.18 -12.69 -7.53
C GLN A 178 12.59 -13.09 -6.16
N SER A 179 13.33 -12.81 -5.11
CA SER A 179 12.97 -13.15 -3.74
C SER A 179 12.07 -12.11 -3.08
N HIS A 180 11.89 -10.96 -3.72
CA HIS A 180 11.18 -9.82 -3.16
C HIS A 180 10.28 -9.19 -4.22
N GLN A 181 9.04 -9.25 -4.02
CA GLN A 181 8.03 -8.26 -4.28
C GLN A 181 7.27 -8.13 -3.02
#